data_93a1a209f38b313245ae92a8b5a6c26b
#
_entry.id   93a1a209f38b313245ae92a8b5a6c26b
#
_cell.length_a   1.000
_cell.length_b   1.000
_cell.length_c   1.000
_cell.angle_alpha   90.00
_cell.angle_beta   90.00
_cell.angle_gamma   90.00
#
_symmetry.space_group_name_H-M   'P 1'
#
loop_
_entity.id
_entity.type
_entity.pdbx_description
1 polymer ?
#
loop_
_entity_poly.entity_id
_entity_poly.type
_entity_poly.pdbx_seq_one_letter_code
_entity_poly.pdbx_strand_id
1 'polypeptide(L)'
;MKRANFGGNAVIAFGILVGVTCGFAQTGAQAKTVKSPDWFLQGSAPPDDLARADAITRAADPKDPLTACAGDIPKLCPDLPRPGQRSCLSKQTAKLSGQCREALASAPPPSSLGVPPCVDSTVCSPSAARGTRNDLRRVEWKQTMGYKFAYPFPLPPGGDGVLGVAFDRDGNFWAYQRSPVGRPTLFKFDSNRKIVQTIGDDVLGHLDKVHGMTIDGEGNLWIAAANSALVMKVSPAGKLLLTIGARGHRGDWVESKGQRLLWQPLDIAVGPHGDIFIAEGHGDESPNDVDSADPTNNQGAARIIHLDKDGKFINQWYGNGVGQGHFYSAHTVAVDPKTGLVWVGDREEYRFVLFKQTGDFVRTIQMRNLTCSLRFDPHGEPWLADGMDGQVLKIDRDGNVLGAIGGGQGKAEGQFMESNYMTWDKSGNIYLGDTILPRITELVAPGK
;
A
#
# COMPACT_ATOMS: atom_id res chain seq x y z
N MET A 1 47.76 16.90 -61.19
CA MET A 1 49.01 17.58 -61.52
C MET A 1 49.57 18.19 -60.26
N LYS A 2 50.89 17.83 -59.94
CA LYS A 2 51.87 18.49 -59.05
C LYS A 2 51.48 18.64 -57.56
N ARG A 3 51.88 17.83 -56.66
CA ARG A 3 53.17 17.70 -55.93
C ARG A 3 53.91 19.02 -55.61
N ALA A 4 54.09 19.28 -54.30
CA ALA A 4 55.40 19.68 -53.74
C ALA A 4 55.41 19.49 -52.22
N ASN A 5 56.38 18.70 -51.81
CA ASN A 5 56.95 18.56 -50.45
C ASN A 5 57.87 19.75 -50.14
N PHE A 6 58.19 19.94 -48.88
CA PHE A 6 59.48 20.22 -48.20
C PHE A 6 59.13 20.75 -46.78
N GLY A 7 59.58 20.33 -45.71
CA GLY A 7 60.89 19.77 -45.32
C GLY A 7 61.54 20.67 -44.29
N GLY A 8 61.72 20.14 -43.09
CA GLY A 8 62.93 20.45 -42.35
C GLY A 8 62.86 21.32 -41.09
N ASN A 9 63.25 20.71 -40.09
CA ASN A 9 64.22 21.03 -39.02
C ASN A 9 63.76 21.42 -37.63
N ALA A 10 64.18 20.56 -36.74
CA ALA A 10 64.17 20.66 -35.29
C ALA A 10 65.10 21.81 -34.80
N VAL A 11 64.60 22.51 -33.80
CA VAL A 11 65.47 23.23 -32.84
C VAL A 11 64.97 22.88 -31.43
N ILE A 12 65.88 22.27 -30.69
CA ILE A 12 65.77 21.99 -29.26
C ILE A 12 66.04 23.29 -28.51
N ALA A 13 65.09 23.74 -27.71
CA ALA A 13 65.42 24.79 -26.70
C ALA A 13 64.91 24.29 -25.35
N PHE A 14 65.81 24.09 -24.44
CA PHE A 14 65.58 23.89 -23.02
C PHE A 14 64.92 25.13 -22.41
N GLY A 15 63.80 24.99 -21.85
CA GLY A 15 63.10 26.03 -21.09
C GLY A 15 62.55 25.46 -19.77
N ILE A 16 63.05 26.07 -18.73
CA ILE A 16 62.81 25.74 -17.31
C ILE A 16 61.33 25.61 -16.97
N LEU A 17 60.97 24.45 -16.44
CA LEU A 17 59.67 24.18 -15.86
C LEU A 17 59.55 24.86 -14.50
N VAL A 18 58.81 25.95 -14.41
CA VAL A 18 58.26 26.44 -13.14
C VAL A 18 56.92 25.70 -12.94
N GLY A 19 56.95 24.73 -12.06
CA GLY A 19 55.76 23.97 -11.69
C GLY A 19 54.82 24.85 -10.89
N VAL A 20 53.72 25.26 -11.53
CA VAL A 20 52.49 25.68 -10.84
C VAL A 20 51.64 24.45 -10.71
N THR A 21 51.73 23.78 -9.59
CA THR A 21 50.80 22.74 -9.20
C THR A 21 49.46 23.41 -8.90
N CYS A 22 48.61 23.49 -9.92
CA CYS A 22 47.21 23.74 -9.70
C CYS A 22 46.64 22.49 -9.02
N GLY A 23 46.56 22.53 -7.69
CA GLY A 23 45.88 21.51 -6.91
C GLY A 23 44.41 21.50 -7.26
N PHE A 24 44.03 20.63 -8.17
CA PHE A 24 42.62 20.17 -8.25
C PHE A 24 42.38 19.40 -6.96
N ALA A 25 41.80 20.09 -5.98
CA ALA A 25 41.12 19.44 -4.91
C ALA A 25 39.99 18.63 -5.58
N GLN A 26 40.22 17.35 -5.79
CA GLN A 26 39.16 16.37 -5.92
C GLN A 26 38.44 16.40 -4.58
N THR A 27 37.44 17.29 -4.47
CA THR A 27 36.37 17.09 -3.54
C THR A 27 35.65 15.85 -4.06
N GLY A 28 36.12 14.70 -3.60
CA GLY A 28 35.33 13.47 -3.63
C GLY A 28 34.05 13.78 -2.88
N ALA A 29 33.02 14.17 -3.61
CA ALA A 29 31.70 14.03 -3.16
C ALA A 29 31.50 12.51 -3.02
N GLN A 30 31.86 11.98 -1.84
CA GLN A 30 31.33 10.72 -1.39
C GLN A 30 29.82 10.91 -1.53
N ALA A 31 29.25 10.20 -2.49
CA ALA A 31 27.82 9.97 -2.48
C ALA A 31 27.51 9.51 -1.06
N LYS A 32 26.99 10.42 -0.24
CA LYS A 32 26.41 10.05 1.03
C LYS A 32 25.32 9.06 0.63
N THR A 33 25.62 7.78 0.79
CA THR A 33 24.59 6.78 0.90
C THR A 33 23.67 7.37 1.95
N VAL A 34 22.50 7.82 1.51
CA VAL A 34 21.42 8.18 2.41
C VAL A 34 21.06 6.84 3.02
N LYS A 35 21.66 6.53 4.17
CA LYS A 35 21.20 5.45 5.01
C LYS A 35 19.72 5.71 5.16
N SER A 36 18.92 4.69 4.93
CA SER A 36 17.54 4.70 5.40
C SER A 36 17.60 5.28 6.80
N PRO A 37 16.73 6.25 7.14
CA PRO A 37 16.82 6.92 8.43
C PRO A 37 17.02 5.88 9.53
N ASP A 38 17.88 6.15 10.51
CA ASP A 38 18.27 5.16 11.54
C ASP A 38 17.07 4.49 12.24
N TRP A 39 15.89 5.11 12.18
CA TRP A 39 14.64 4.57 12.68
C TRP A 39 14.09 3.38 11.88
N PHE A 40 14.48 3.20 10.59
CA PHE A 40 14.15 1.99 9.81
C PHE A 40 14.95 0.76 10.29
N LEU A 41 16.05 0.96 10.99
CA LEU A 41 16.97 -0.11 11.39
C LEU A 41 16.71 -0.63 12.81
N GLN A 42 15.86 0.03 13.60
CA GLN A 42 15.61 -0.32 14.99
C GLN A 42 14.37 -1.20 15.18
N GLY A 43 14.05 -2.06 14.27
CA GLY A 43 12.89 -2.95 14.17
C GLY A 43 12.36 -3.67 15.43
N SER A 44 12.31 -2.98 16.57
CA SER A 44 11.67 -3.46 17.79
C SER A 44 10.63 -2.45 18.26
N ALA A 45 9.40 -2.91 18.47
CA ALA A 45 8.38 -2.10 19.11
C ALA A 45 8.86 -1.62 20.48
N PRO A 46 8.46 -0.42 20.93
CA PRO A 46 8.71 0.05 22.28
C PRO A 46 8.27 -1.00 23.32
N PRO A 47 8.97 -1.15 24.45
CA PRO A 47 8.65 -2.15 25.47
C PRO A 47 7.19 -2.16 25.91
N ASP A 48 6.57 -0.98 25.98
CA ASP A 48 5.15 -0.84 26.38
C ASP A 48 4.19 -1.36 25.30
N ASP A 49 4.50 -1.16 24.02
CA ASP A 49 3.71 -1.70 22.91
C ASP A 49 3.87 -3.22 22.82
N LEU A 50 5.07 -3.75 23.07
CA LEU A 50 5.31 -5.19 23.14
C LEU A 50 4.60 -5.83 24.34
N ALA A 51 4.66 -5.20 25.51
CA ALA A 51 3.95 -5.70 26.71
C ALA A 51 2.43 -5.67 26.51
N ARG A 52 1.90 -4.62 25.88
CA ARG A 52 0.49 -4.49 25.53
C ARG A 52 0.08 -5.52 24.47
N ALA A 53 0.91 -5.74 23.46
CA ALA A 53 0.73 -6.76 22.44
C ALA A 53 0.72 -8.16 23.05
N ASP A 54 1.65 -8.47 23.96
CA ASP A 54 1.71 -9.74 24.65
C ASP A 54 0.49 -9.99 25.54
N ALA A 55 -0.04 -8.94 26.17
CA ALA A 55 -1.27 -9.04 26.96
C ALA A 55 -2.49 -9.33 26.07
N ILE A 56 -2.58 -8.69 24.91
CA ILE A 56 -3.66 -8.91 23.92
C ILE A 56 -3.53 -10.30 23.28
N THR A 57 -2.31 -10.72 22.95
CA THR A 57 -2.05 -12.03 22.29
C THR A 57 -2.36 -13.22 23.22
N ARG A 58 -2.26 -13.04 24.55
CA ARG A 58 -2.59 -14.09 25.53
C ARG A 58 -4.09 -14.28 25.73
N ALA A 59 -4.88 -13.29 25.39
CA ALA A 59 -6.32 -13.41 25.39
C ALA A 59 -6.74 -14.14 24.10
N ALA A 60 -6.85 -15.47 24.13
CA ALA A 60 -7.49 -16.19 23.04
C ALA A 60 -8.88 -15.61 22.86
N ASP A 61 -9.23 -15.21 21.63
CA ASP A 61 -10.62 -14.79 21.36
C ASP A 61 -11.53 -16.01 21.40
N PRO A 62 -12.30 -16.22 22.47
CA PRO A 62 -13.20 -17.34 22.57
C PRO A 62 -14.38 -17.24 21.60
N LYS A 63 -14.44 -16.17 20.81
CA LYS A 63 -15.57 -15.82 19.95
C LYS A 63 -15.32 -16.03 18.46
N ASP A 64 -14.16 -16.56 18.05
CA ASP A 64 -13.99 -16.95 16.65
C ASP A 64 -14.90 -18.12 16.31
N PRO A 65 -15.96 -17.92 15.51
CA PRO A 65 -16.92 -18.97 15.19
C PRO A 65 -16.26 -20.19 14.52
N LEU A 66 -15.14 -20.01 13.85
CA LEU A 66 -14.40 -21.11 13.22
C LEU A 66 -13.75 -22.03 14.23
N THR A 67 -13.46 -21.56 15.45
CA THR A 67 -12.97 -22.40 16.53
C THR A 67 -14.02 -23.44 16.91
N ALA A 68 -15.27 -23.04 17.04
CA ALA A 68 -16.39 -23.94 17.31
C ALA A 68 -16.68 -24.89 16.13
N CYS A 69 -16.25 -24.54 14.93
CA CYS A 69 -16.44 -25.30 13.70
C CYS A 69 -15.26 -26.22 13.33
N ALA A 70 -14.23 -26.29 14.15
CA ALA A 70 -13.00 -27.02 13.83
C ALA A 70 -13.22 -28.49 13.43
N GLY A 71 -14.25 -29.15 13.97
CA GLY A 71 -14.63 -30.52 13.62
C GLY A 71 -15.44 -30.66 12.34
N ASP A 72 -16.10 -29.59 11.89
CA ASP A 72 -16.93 -29.57 10.67
C ASP A 72 -16.13 -29.18 9.44
N ILE A 73 -15.12 -28.32 9.60
CA ILE A 73 -14.29 -27.79 8.51
C ILE A 73 -13.68 -28.91 7.65
N PRO A 74 -12.98 -29.92 8.19
CA PRO A 74 -12.36 -30.95 7.37
C PRO A 74 -13.38 -31.82 6.62
N LYS A 75 -14.62 -31.89 7.12
CA LYS A 75 -15.66 -32.74 6.56
C LYS A 75 -16.47 -32.05 5.47
N LEU A 76 -16.73 -30.76 5.67
CA LEU A 76 -17.65 -30.01 4.82
C LEU A 76 -16.95 -29.04 3.88
N CYS A 77 -15.77 -28.58 4.28
CA CYS A 77 -15.00 -27.58 3.55
C CYS A 77 -13.52 -27.99 3.47
N PRO A 78 -13.20 -29.23 3.00
CA PRO A 78 -11.83 -29.69 2.92
C PRO A 78 -11.04 -28.80 1.98
N ASP A 79 -9.75 -28.66 2.25
CA ASP A 79 -8.76 -27.96 1.40
C ASP A 79 -9.03 -26.48 1.15
N LEU A 80 -10.07 -25.90 1.77
CA LEU A 80 -10.30 -24.48 1.68
C LEU A 80 -9.39 -23.73 2.65
N PRO A 81 -8.71 -22.70 2.15
CA PRO A 81 -8.03 -21.78 3.03
C PRO A 81 -9.04 -21.13 3.99
N ARG A 82 -8.55 -20.79 5.16
CA ARG A 82 -9.41 -20.29 6.24
C ARG A 82 -10.37 -19.16 5.85
N PRO A 83 -10.04 -18.22 4.92
CA PRO A 83 -10.98 -17.19 4.44
C PRO A 83 -12.25 -17.74 3.83
N GLY A 84 -12.16 -18.82 3.09
CA GLY A 84 -13.32 -19.46 2.46
C GLY A 84 -14.16 -20.33 3.39
N GLN A 85 -13.62 -20.73 4.54
CA GLN A 85 -14.26 -21.72 5.42
C GLN A 85 -15.58 -21.23 6.00
N ARG A 86 -15.65 -19.97 6.46
CA ARG A 86 -16.89 -19.41 7.02
C ARG A 86 -18.01 -19.38 6.00
N SER A 87 -17.71 -18.91 4.79
CA SER A 87 -18.68 -18.86 3.69
C SER A 87 -19.14 -20.25 3.27
N CYS A 88 -18.21 -21.19 3.15
CA CYS A 88 -18.51 -22.58 2.84
C CYS A 88 -19.42 -23.21 3.89
N LEU A 89 -19.12 -23.06 5.17
CA LEU A 89 -19.93 -23.56 6.28
C LEU A 89 -21.31 -22.94 6.32
N SER A 90 -21.41 -21.62 6.07
CA SER A 90 -22.69 -20.90 6.05
C SER A 90 -23.64 -21.40 4.94
N LYS A 91 -23.11 -21.91 3.85
CA LYS A 91 -23.90 -22.55 2.78
C LYS A 91 -24.38 -23.97 3.12
N GLN A 92 -23.85 -24.57 4.19
CA GLN A 92 -24.11 -25.95 4.59
C GLN A 92 -24.73 -26.08 5.99
N THR A 93 -25.47 -25.09 6.43
CA THR A 93 -26.00 -24.96 7.80
C THR A 93 -26.74 -26.20 8.30
N ALA A 94 -27.42 -26.91 7.42
CA ALA A 94 -28.14 -28.16 7.77
C ALA A 94 -27.20 -29.31 8.16
N LYS A 95 -25.97 -29.29 7.71
CA LYS A 95 -24.95 -30.33 7.95
C LYS A 95 -24.00 -30.01 9.12
N LEU A 96 -24.08 -28.80 9.66
CA LEU A 96 -23.21 -28.34 10.74
C LEU A 96 -23.58 -29.03 12.06
N SER A 97 -22.57 -29.26 12.90
CA SER A 97 -22.75 -29.56 14.31
C SER A 97 -23.57 -28.45 15.00
N GLY A 98 -24.27 -28.78 16.06
CA GLY A 98 -25.02 -27.78 16.83
C GLY A 98 -24.15 -26.61 17.28
N GLN A 99 -22.97 -26.91 17.79
CA GLN A 99 -22.02 -25.93 18.28
C GLN A 99 -21.51 -24.97 17.15
N CYS A 100 -21.17 -25.52 15.99
CA CYS A 100 -20.76 -24.71 14.84
C CYS A 100 -21.88 -23.83 14.32
N ARG A 101 -23.08 -24.39 14.22
CA ARG A 101 -24.30 -23.66 13.77
C ARG A 101 -24.61 -22.48 14.68
N GLU A 102 -24.59 -22.70 15.98
CA GLU A 102 -24.83 -21.67 16.98
C GLU A 102 -23.77 -20.58 16.94
N ALA A 103 -22.50 -20.97 16.86
CA ALA A 103 -21.40 -20.03 16.75
C ALA A 103 -21.48 -19.17 15.48
N LEU A 104 -21.81 -19.75 14.34
CA LEU A 104 -21.99 -18.99 13.10
C LEU A 104 -23.23 -18.09 13.13
N ALA A 105 -24.30 -18.53 13.75
CA ALA A 105 -25.53 -17.73 13.87
C ALA A 105 -25.39 -16.57 14.87
N SER A 106 -24.65 -16.78 15.93
CA SER A 106 -24.39 -15.75 16.96
C SER A 106 -23.22 -14.83 16.63
N ALA A 107 -22.37 -15.21 15.67
CA ALA A 107 -21.27 -14.37 15.24
C ALA A 107 -21.80 -13.10 14.57
N PRO A 108 -21.42 -11.93 15.07
CA PRO A 108 -21.82 -10.69 14.44
C PRO A 108 -21.33 -10.66 12.99
N PRO A 109 -22.11 -10.07 12.07
CA PRO A 109 -21.60 -9.80 10.73
C PRO A 109 -20.32 -8.95 10.86
N PRO A 110 -19.36 -9.08 9.95
CA PRO A 110 -18.11 -8.32 9.98
C PRO A 110 -18.31 -6.83 10.27
N SER A 111 -19.34 -6.24 9.70
CA SER A 111 -19.72 -4.84 9.86
C SER A 111 -20.28 -4.45 11.25
N SER A 112 -20.47 -5.38 12.18
CA SER A 112 -21.11 -5.11 13.48
C SER A 112 -20.11 -4.74 14.60
N LEU A 113 -18.82 -4.64 14.29
CA LEU A 113 -17.83 -4.17 15.25
C LEU A 113 -18.17 -2.74 15.69
N GLY A 114 -18.21 -2.54 17.00
CA GLY A 114 -18.48 -1.21 17.56
C GLY A 114 -17.49 -0.17 17.05
N VAL A 115 -17.99 0.98 16.62
CA VAL A 115 -17.16 2.11 16.26
C VAL A 115 -16.80 2.86 17.55
N PRO A 116 -15.51 3.12 17.84
CA PRO A 116 -15.15 3.89 19.01
C PRO A 116 -15.76 5.29 18.94
N PRO A 117 -16.11 5.89 20.06
CA PRO A 117 -16.58 7.27 20.07
C PRO A 117 -15.49 8.19 19.54
N CYS A 118 -15.89 9.27 18.92
CA CYS A 118 -14.94 10.34 18.58
C CYS A 118 -14.33 10.91 19.87
N VAL A 119 -13.03 10.82 20.01
CA VAL A 119 -12.33 11.21 21.24
C VAL A 119 -12.07 12.73 21.32
N ASP A 120 -12.08 13.41 20.19
CA ASP A 120 -11.86 14.85 20.12
C ASP A 120 -12.96 15.55 19.32
N SER A 121 -13.88 16.20 20.05
CA SER A 121 -14.98 16.95 19.45
C SER A 121 -14.56 18.16 18.63
N THR A 122 -13.30 18.62 18.78
CA THR A 122 -12.79 19.75 17.99
C THR A 122 -12.40 19.34 16.58
N VAL A 123 -12.02 18.07 16.39
CA VAL A 123 -11.66 17.51 15.07
C VAL A 123 -12.77 16.68 14.47
N CYS A 124 -13.68 16.13 15.27
CA CYS A 124 -14.83 15.38 14.76
C CYS A 124 -15.94 16.29 14.26
N SER A 125 -16.42 16.03 13.07
CA SER A 125 -17.66 16.60 12.55
C SER A 125 -18.57 15.44 12.14
N PRO A 126 -19.47 14.98 13.02
CA PRO A 126 -20.43 13.94 12.64
C PRO A 126 -21.18 14.41 11.41
N SER A 127 -21.01 13.70 10.31
CA SER A 127 -21.80 13.91 9.11
C SER A 127 -22.96 12.93 9.08
N ALA A 128 -23.98 13.22 8.28
CA ALA A 128 -24.97 12.25 7.93
C ALA A 128 -24.28 11.03 7.28
N ALA A 129 -24.78 9.85 7.56
CA ALA A 129 -24.33 8.61 6.96
C ALA A 129 -24.32 8.71 5.44
N ARG A 130 -23.28 8.21 4.79
CA ARG A 130 -23.10 8.26 3.35
C ARG A 130 -23.13 6.89 2.73
N GLY A 131 -24.15 6.67 1.95
CA GLY A 131 -24.37 5.77 0.82
C GLY A 131 -23.82 4.35 0.77
N THR A 132 -23.32 3.72 1.83
CA THR A 132 -22.94 2.31 1.83
C THR A 132 -23.45 1.57 3.06
N ARG A 133 -23.38 0.24 3.06
CA ARG A 133 -23.83 -0.61 4.16
C ARG A 133 -23.20 -0.28 5.54
N ASN A 134 -22.09 0.45 5.56
CA ASN A 134 -21.40 0.83 6.79
C ASN A 134 -21.50 2.32 7.12
N ASP A 135 -22.41 3.04 6.50
CA ASP A 135 -22.54 4.48 6.56
C ASP A 135 -22.66 5.07 7.95
N LEU A 136 -23.34 4.38 8.84
CA LEU A 136 -23.54 4.83 10.22
C LEU A 136 -22.25 4.94 11.04
N ARG A 137 -21.14 4.41 10.53
CA ARG A 137 -19.84 4.44 11.21
C ARG A 137 -18.96 5.58 10.76
N ARG A 138 -19.17 6.09 9.56
CA ARG A 138 -18.30 7.10 8.97
C ARG A 138 -18.39 8.44 9.69
N VAL A 139 -17.28 9.11 9.76
CA VAL A 139 -17.16 10.44 10.29
C VAL A 139 -16.44 11.32 9.28
N GLU A 140 -17.04 12.46 8.98
CA GLU A 140 -16.36 13.53 8.28
C GLU A 140 -15.70 14.44 9.32
N TRP A 141 -14.38 14.44 9.33
CA TRP A 141 -13.59 15.20 10.28
C TRP A 141 -13.47 16.66 9.83
N LYS A 142 -13.43 17.56 10.77
CA LYS A 142 -13.14 18.97 10.46
C LYS A 142 -11.75 19.10 9.87
N GLN A 143 -11.63 19.91 8.82
CA GLN A 143 -10.33 20.23 8.23
C GLN A 143 -9.56 21.13 9.21
N THR A 144 -8.44 20.63 9.72
CA THR A 144 -7.66 21.31 10.78
C THR A 144 -6.21 21.57 10.40
N MET A 145 -5.73 21.03 9.27
CA MET A 145 -4.30 20.99 9.01
C MET A 145 -3.77 22.11 8.10
N GLY A 146 -4.64 22.97 7.58
CA GLY A 146 -4.23 24.17 6.83
C GLY A 146 -3.50 23.95 5.51
N TYR A 147 -3.55 22.74 4.95
CA TYR A 147 -3.04 22.45 3.62
C TYR A 147 -3.85 23.19 2.56
N LYS A 148 -3.17 23.67 1.51
CA LYS A 148 -3.81 24.31 0.36
C LYS A 148 -3.83 23.34 -0.80
N PHE A 149 -4.95 23.33 -1.54
CA PHE A 149 -5.10 22.49 -2.72
C PHE A 149 -4.47 23.18 -3.92
N ALA A 150 -3.64 22.47 -4.69
CA ALA A 150 -3.08 22.94 -5.94
C ALA A 150 -3.54 22.05 -7.09
N TYR A 151 -4.11 22.69 -8.13
CA TYR A 151 -4.63 22.07 -9.33
C TYR A 151 -4.26 22.88 -10.58
N PRO A 152 -4.30 22.28 -11.77
CA PRO A 152 -4.26 20.85 -12.07
C PRO A 152 -2.83 20.31 -12.06
N PHE A 153 -2.69 19.00 -11.76
CA PHE A 153 -1.43 18.30 -12.05
C PHE A 153 -1.46 17.81 -13.52
N PRO A 154 -0.38 17.96 -14.31
CA PRO A 154 -0.39 17.72 -15.75
C PRO A 154 -0.35 16.23 -16.10
N LEU A 155 -1.47 15.54 -15.96
CA LEU A 155 -1.63 14.17 -16.41
C LEU A 155 -1.95 14.10 -17.90
N PRO A 156 -1.46 13.06 -18.61
CA PRO A 156 -1.87 12.80 -19.98
C PRO A 156 -3.38 12.55 -20.08
N PRO A 157 -4.05 13.10 -21.12
CA PRO A 157 -5.48 12.90 -21.27
C PRO A 157 -5.82 11.47 -21.71
N GLY A 158 -7.03 11.03 -21.39
CA GLY A 158 -7.61 9.76 -21.85
C GLY A 158 -7.20 8.54 -21.05
N GLY A 159 -6.61 8.72 -19.86
CA GLY A 159 -6.54 7.70 -18.82
C GLY A 159 -7.64 7.90 -17.80
N ASP A 160 -7.83 6.88 -16.97
CA ASP A 160 -8.75 6.88 -15.82
C ASP A 160 -8.02 7.29 -14.52
N GLY A 161 -8.49 6.82 -13.39
CA GLY A 161 -7.95 7.14 -12.07
C GLY A 161 -6.46 6.84 -11.88
N VAL A 162 -5.87 7.50 -10.90
CA VAL A 162 -4.45 7.37 -10.54
C VAL A 162 -4.33 6.53 -9.27
N LEU A 163 -3.64 5.41 -9.37
CA LEU A 163 -3.55 4.40 -8.31
C LEU A 163 -2.16 4.17 -7.73
N GLY A 164 -1.19 4.87 -8.18
CA GLY A 164 0.14 4.77 -7.61
C GLY A 164 0.83 6.11 -7.73
N VAL A 165 1.34 6.61 -6.63
CA VAL A 165 2.15 7.84 -6.59
C VAL A 165 3.34 7.62 -5.68
N ALA A 166 4.53 8.02 -6.12
CA ALA A 166 5.74 7.91 -5.33
C ALA A 166 6.81 8.90 -5.78
N PHE A 167 7.67 9.35 -4.87
CA PHE A 167 8.90 10.05 -5.21
C PHE A 167 10.08 9.11 -5.20
N ASP A 168 10.94 9.20 -6.23
CA ASP A 168 12.23 8.53 -6.18
C ASP A 168 13.26 9.36 -5.38
N ARG A 169 14.44 8.79 -5.16
CA ARG A 169 15.51 9.44 -4.38
C ARG A 169 16.02 10.73 -4.99
N ASP A 170 15.92 10.85 -6.32
CA ASP A 170 16.34 12.02 -7.07
C ASP A 170 15.30 13.14 -7.00
N GLY A 171 14.12 12.85 -6.44
CA GLY A 171 13.01 13.77 -6.31
C GLY A 171 12.12 13.83 -7.55
N ASN A 172 12.24 12.88 -8.46
CA ASN A 172 11.26 12.75 -9.54
C ASN A 172 9.99 12.09 -9.01
N PHE A 173 8.88 12.54 -9.53
CA PHE A 173 7.57 12.01 -9.17
C PHE A 173 7.14 10.92 -10.16
N TRP A 174 6.70 9.80 -9.64
CA TRP A 174 6.13 8.70 -10.41
C TRP A 174 4.64 8.58 -10.16
N ALA A 175 3.87 8.39 -11.22
CA ALA A 175 2.45 8.15 -11.14
C ALA A 175 2.03 7.01 -12.05
N TYR A 176 1.20 6.10 -11.53
CA TYR A 176 0.52 5.09 -12.31
C TYR A 176 -0.92 5.54 -12.56
N GLN A 177 -1.25 5.77 -13.82
CA GLN A 177 -2.61 6.08 -14.27
C GLN A 177 -3.18 4.86 -15.00
N ARG A 178 -4.38 4.44 -14.65
CA ARG A 178 -5.11 3.45 -15.45
C ARG A 178 -5.33 4.01 -16.84
N SER A 179 -5.02 3.21 -17.85
CA SER A 179 -5.14 3.64 -19.24
C SER A 179 -5.69 2.50 -20.09
N PRO A 180 -6.37 2.81 -21.20
CA PRO A 180 -6.74 1.80 -22.18
C PRO A 180 -5.52 1.06 -22.73
N VAL A 181 -5.75 -0.15 -23.23
CA VAL A 181 -4.72 -1.00 -23.87
C VAL A 181 -3.93 -0.21 -24.91
N GLY A 182 -2.61 -0.38 -24.89
CA GLY A 182 -1.68 0.25 -25.85
C GLY A 182 -1.30 1.69 -25.54
N ARG A 183 -1.73 2.23 -24.38
CA ARG A 183 -1.29 3.55 -23.91
C ARG A 183 -0.27 3.42 -22.78
N PRO A 184 0.66 4.39 -22.65
CA PRO A 184 1.49 4.49 -21.46
C PRO A 184 0.63 4.61 -20.20
N THR A 185 1.05 3.96 -19.15
CA THR A 185 0.35 3.91 -17.87
C THR A 185 1.17 4.45 -16.71
N LEU A 186 2.48 4.29 -16.77
CA LEU A 186 3.41 4.75 -15.75
C LEU A 186 4.20 5.93 -16.28
N PHE A 187 4.18 7.03 -15.53
CA PHE A 187 4.79 8.30 -15.92
C PHE A 187 5.79 8.74 -14.87
N LYS A 188 6.97 9.17 -15.33
CA LYS A 188 7.97 9.86 -14.51
C LYS A 188 7.95 11.34 -14.83
N PHE A 189 7.83 12.16 -13.81
CA PHE A 189 7.86 13.62 -13.91
C PHE A 189 9.12 14.17 -13.23
N ASP A 190 9.74 15.16 -13.84
CA ASP A 190 10.80 15.94 -13.20
C ASP A 190 10.23 16.98 -12.21
N SER A 191 11.13 17.72 -11.56
CA SER A 191 10.77 18.78 -10.62
C SER A 191 9.93 19.92 -11.23
N ASN A 192 9.91 20.04 -12.56
CA ASN A 192 9.10 21.00 -13.29
C ASN A 192 7.75 20.42 -13.74
N ARG A 193 7.40 19.22 -13.25
CA ARG A 193 6.18 18.47 -13.61
C ARG A 193 6.11 18.10 -15.10
N LYS A 194 7.27 18.03 -15.78
CA LYS A 194 7.36 17.57 -17.15
C LYS A 194 7.57 16.06 -17.15
N ILE A 195 6.83 15.35 -18.03
CA ILE A 195 7.04 13.92 -18.25
C ILE A 195 8.39 13.72 -18.93
N VAL A 196 9.26 12.98 -18.28
CA VAL A 196 10.62 12.65 -18.77
C VAL A 196 10.76 11.20 -19.17
N GLN A 197 9.84 10.33 -18.73
CA GLN A 197 9.80 8.91 -19.09
C GLN A 197 8.38 8.39 -19.02
N THR A 198 8.06 7.45 -19.91
CA THR A 198 6.79 6.70 -19.90
C THR A 198 7.08 5.22 -20.05
N ILE A 199 6.27 4.39 -19.39
CA ILE A 199 6.32 2.93 -19.49
C ILE A 199 4.89 2.46 -19.72
N GLY A 200 4.70 1.56 -20.65
CA GLY A 200 3.39 1.05 -21.03
C GLY A 200 3.35 -0.46 -21.20
N ASP A 201 2.39 -0.88 -22.00
CA ASP A 201 2.10 -2.29 -22.23
C ASP A 201 3.23 -3.05 -22.97
N ASP A 202 4.10 -2.34 -23.64
CA ASP A 202 5.30 -2.88 -24.31
C ASP A 202 6.29 -3.48 -23.30
N VAL A 203 6.31 -2.96 -22.07
CA VAL A 203 7.18 -3.45 -20.98
C VAL A 203 6.40 -4.31 -19.99
N LEU A 204 5.22 -3.83 -19.57
CA LEU A 204 4.44 -4.44 -18.48
C LEU A 204 3.44 -5.49 -18.98
N GLY A 205 3.12 -5.47 -20.28
CA GLY A 205 1.87 -6.00 -20.77
C GLY A 205 0.70 -5.20 -20.17
N HIS A 206 -0.50 -5.36 -20.70
CA HIS A 206 -1.66 -4.68 -20.12
C HIS A 206 -1.93 -5.19 -18.70
N LEU A 207 -1.95 -4.26 -17.73
CA LEU A 207 -2.27 -4.56 -16.33
C LEU A 207 -3.69 -4.12 -16.04
N ASP A 208 -4.53 -5.09 -15.67
CA ASP A 208 -5.91 -4.84 -15.29
C ASP A 208 -6.01 -4.56 -13.78
N LYS A 209 -6.76 -3.53 -13.45
CA LYS A 209 -7.00 -3.04 -12.07
C LYS A 209 -5.70 -2.92 -11.26
N VAL A 210 -4.71 -2.17 -11.79
CA VAL A 210 -3.57 -1.77 -10.94
C VAL A 210 -4.12 -1.05 -9.73
N HIS A 211 -3.59 -1.39 -8.55
CA HIS A 211 -4.13 -0.90 -7.30
C HIS A 211 -3.09 -0.19 -6.45
N GLY A 212 -1.91 -0.73 -6.26
CA GLY A 212 -0.86 -0.14 -5.44
C GLY A 212 0.50 -0.03 -6.11
N MET A 213 1.28 0.96 -5.70
CA MET A 213 2.66 1.15 -6.13
C MET A 213 3.51 1.69 -4.99
N THR A 214 4.75 1.20 -4.90
CA THR A 214 5.76 1.73 -3.99
C THR A 214 7.14 1.71 -4.65
N ILE A 215 8.12 2.37 -4.04
CA ILE A 215 9.53 2.38 -4.49
C ILE A 215 10.40 1.78 -3.40
N ASP A 216 11.26 0.82 -3.78
CA ASP A 216 12.20 0.20 -2.85
C ASP A 216 13.46 1.04 -2.62
N GLY A 217 14.28 0.57 -1.69
CA GLY A 217 15.53 1.22 -1.35
C GLY A 217 16.55 1.33 -2.48
N GLU A 218 16.41 0.57 -3.56
CA GLU A 218 17.27 0.62 -4.76
C GLU A 218 16.67 1.56 -5.83
N GLY A 219 15.46 2.09 -5.60
CA GLY A 219 14.72 2.95 -6.52
C GLY A 219 13.85 2.20 -7.52
N ASN A 220 13.68 0.87 -7.35
CA ASN A 220 12.80 0.11 -8.22
C ASN A 220 11.34 0.31 -7.81
N LEU A 221 10.47 0.37 -8.80
CA LEU A 221 9.04 0.46 -8.60
C LEU A 221 8.45 -0.94 -8.45
N TRP A 222 7.60 -1.09 -7.45
CA TRP A 222 6.80 -2.28 -7.23
C TRP A 222 5.35 -1.94 -7.50
N ILE A 223 4.68 -2.72 -8.34
CA ILE A 223 3.33 -2.46 -8.83
C ILE A 223 2.46 -3.68 -8.55
N ALA A 224 1.34 -3.49 -7.87
CA ALA A 224 0.32 -4.49 -7.63
C ALA A 224 -0.83 -4.33 -8.63
N ALA A 225 -1.17 -5.40 -9.34
CA ALA A 225 -2.25 -5.42 -10.33
C ALA A 225 -3.28 -6.49 -9.96
N ALA A 226 -4.36 -6.05 -9.29
CA ALA A 226 -5.33 -6.91 -8.64
C ALA A 226 -5.99 -7.93 -9.58
N ASN A 227 -6.58 -7.46 -10.69
CA ASN A 227 -7.26 -8.37 -11.61
C ASN A 227 -6.29 -9.17 -12.48
N SER A 228 -5.09 -8.65 -12.72
CA SER A 228 -4.05 -9.40 -13.40
C SER A 228 -3.42 -10.48 -12.53
N ALA A 229 -3.69 -10.47 -11.21
CA ALA A 229 -3.08 -11.36 -10.21
C ALA A 229 -1.54 -11.32 -10.25
N LEU A 230 -0.97 -10.11 -10.37
CA LEU A 230 0.47 -9.89 -10.55
C LEU A 230 1.02 -8.84 -9.60
N VAL A 231 2.25 -9.04 -9.19
CA VAL A 231 3.13 -7.98 -8.67
C VAL A 231 4.35 -7.91 -9.56
N MET A 232 4.73 -6.70 -9.96
CA MET A 232 5.86 -6.46 -10.85
C MET A 232 6.89 -5.55 -10.20
N LYS A 233 8.18 -5.85 -10.42
CA LYS A 233 9.31 -4.98 -10.07
C LYS A 233 9.90 -4.40 -11.33
N VAL A 234 10.00 -3.07 -11.41
CA VAL A 234 10.50 -2.32 -12.57
C VAL A 234 11.65 -1.42 -12.13
N SER A 235 12.75 -1.44 -12.88
CA SER A 235 13.88 -0.56 -12.57
C SER A 235 13.56 0.92 -12.86
N PRO A 236 14.30 1.88 -12.29
CA PRO A 236 14.16 3.30 -12.61
C PRO A 236 14.34 3.62 -14.10
N ALA A 237 15.09 2.76 -14.82
CA ALA A 237 15.28 2.86 -16.27
C ALA A 237 14.13 2.27 -17.10
N GLY A 238 13.09 1.74 -16.45
CA GLY A 238 11.92 1.17 -17.12
C GLY A 238 12.07 -0.29 -17.54
N LYS A 239 13.07 -1.01 -17.02
CA LYS A 239 13.23 -2.44 -17.32
C LYS A 239 12.43 -3.28 -16.33
N LEU A 240 11.62 -4.21 -16.82
CA LEU A 240 10.98 -5.24 -15.99
C LEU A 240 12.06 -6.16 -15.40
N LEU A 241 12.12 -6.24 -14.07
CA LEU A 241 13.11 -7.02 -13.32
C LEU A 241 12.53 -8.32 -12.78
N LEU A 242 11.28 -8.30 -12.32
CA LEU A 242 10.62 -9.43 -11.69
C LEU A 242 9.12 -9.38 -11.95
N THR A 243 8.53 -10.55 -12.12
CA THR A 243 7.08 -10.77 -12.12
C THR A 243 6.76 -11.86 -11.12
N ILE A 244 5.83 -11.58 -10.21
CA ILE A 244 5.31 -12.50 -9.21
C ILE A 244 3.84 -12.77 -9.53
N GLY A 245 3.42 -14.01 -9.43
CA GLY A 245 2.10 -14.46 -9.85
C GLY A 245 2.07 -14.96 -11.29
N ALA A 246 0.90 -15.31 -11.76
CA ALA A 246 0.65 -15.73 -13.14
C ALA A 246 -0.53 -14.94 -13.70
N ARG A 247 -0.33 -14.27 -14.82
CA ARG A 247 -1.32 -13.34 -15.40
C ARG A 247 -2.68 -13.99 -15.59
N GLY A 248 -3.69 -13.44 -14.93
CA GLY A 248 -5.07 -13.93 -15.01
C GLY A 248 -5.33 -15.24 -14.28
N HIS A 249 -4.33 -15.81 -13.60
CA HIS A 249 -4.49 -17.03 -12.82
C HIS A 249 -4.37 -16.72 -11.33
N ARG A 250 -5.47 -16.80 -10.63
CA ARG A 250 -5.55 -16.57 -9.19
C ARG A 250 -5.34 -17.87 -8.42
N GLY A 251 -4.77 -17.79 -7.23
CA GLY A 251 -4.60 -18.93 -6.36
C GLY A 251 -3.66 -18.72 -5.21
N ASP A 252 -3.45 -19.78 -4.46
CA ASP A 252 -2.58 -19.79 -3.30
C ASP A 252 -1.09 -19.81 -3.67
N TRP A 253 -0.31 -19.21 -2.79
CA TRP A 253 1.12 -19.44 -2.78
C TRP A 253 1.43 -20.68 -1.95
N VAL A 254 1.95 -21.71 -2.59
CA VAL A 254 2.34 -22.95 -1.93
C VAL A 254 3.80 -23.23 -2.29
N GLU A 255 4.72 -22.67 -1.51
CA GLU A 255 6.15 -22.70 -1.79
C GLU A 255 6.69 -24.15 -1.92
N SER A 256 6.20 -25.06 -1.08
CA SER A 256 6.60 -26.50 -1.13
C SER A 256 6.23 -27.19 -2.45
N LYS A 257 5.30 -26.63 -3.22
CA LYS A 257 4.88 -27.14 -4.54
C LYS A 257 5.43 -26.31 -5.69
N GLY A 258 6.19 -25.24 -5.40
CA GLY A 258 6.61 -24.27 -6.40
C GLY A 258 5.46 -23.44 -7.01
N GLN A 259 4.28 -23.49 -6.41
CA GLN A 259 3.12 -22.72 -6.84
C GLN A 259 3.19 -21.33 -6.22
N ARG A 260 3.31 -20.31 -7.05
CA ARG A 260 3.46 -18.91 -6.63
C ARG A 260 2.37 -18.05 -7.26
N LEU A 261 1.12 -18.33 -6.89
CA LEU A 261 -0.03 -17.60 -7.37
C LEU A 261 -0.45 -16.54 -6.38
N LEU A 262 -1.06 -15.49 -6.92
CA LEU A 262 -1.66 -14.39 -6.16
C LEU A 262 -3.17 -14.42 -6.38
N TRP A 263 -3.92 -13.94 -5.39
CA TRP A 263 -5.36 -13.79 -5.52
C TRP A 263 -5.73 -12.42 -6.10
N GLN A 264 -5.56 -11.39 -5.31
CA GLN A 264 -5.80 -10.00 -5.68
C GLN A 264 -4.80 -9.11 -4.95
N PRO A 265 -3.59 -8.93 -5.47
CA PRO A 265 -2.62 -8.05 -4.84
C PRO A 265 -3.07 -6.58 -4.96
N LEU A 266 -3.18 -5.91 -3.83
CA LEU A 266 -3.70 -4.56 -3.72
C LEU A 266 -2.63 -3.55 -3.36
N ASP A 267 -1.81 -3.85 -2.38
CA ASP A 267 -0.82 -2.90 -1.88
C ASP A 267 0.50 -3.59 -1.56
N ILE A 268 1.56 -2.81 -1.54
CA ILE A 268 2.92 -3.29 -1.32
C ILE A 268 3.62 -2.34 -0.36
N ALA A 269 4.22 -2.90 0.68
CA ALA A 269 5.11 -2.17 1.57
C ALA A 269 6.53 -2.69 1.48
N VAL A 270 7.49 -1.79 1.63
CA VAL A 270 8.91 -2.12 1.77
C VAL A 270 9.26 -2.09 3.24
N GLY A 271 9.79 -3.18 3.74
CA GLY A 271 10.26 -3.31 5.11
C GLY A 271 11.64 -2.70 5.33
N PRO A 272 12.10 -2.67 6.59
CA PRO A 272 13.34 -1.99 6.97
C PRO A 272 14.61 -2.64 6.37
N HIS A 273 14.52 -3.88 5.95
CA HIS A 273 15.62 -4.61 5.31
C HIS A 273 15.50 -4.66 3.78
N GLY A 274 14.54 -3.92 3.21
CA GLY A 274 14.21 -3.94 1.79
C GLY A 274 13.33 -5.11 1.37
N ASP A 275 12.90 -5.92 2.32
CA ASP A 275 11.92 -6.97 2.16
C ASP A 275 10.53 -6.42 1.81
N ILE A 276 9.69 -7.26 1.23
CA ILE A 276 8.45 -6.83 0.57
C ILE A 276 7.27 -7.53 1.23
N PHE A 277 6.29 -6.72 1.62
CA PHE A 277 4.99 -7.20 2.09
C PHE A 277 3.93 -6.91 1.04
N ILE A 278 3.22 -7.93 0.59
CA ILE A 278 2.12 -7.81 -0.39
C ILE A 278 0.82 -8.07 0.34
N ALA A 279 -0.08 -7.09 0.29
CA ALA A 279 -1.45 -7.24 0.78
C ALA A 279 -2.36 -7.73 -0.34
N GLU A 280 -3.19 -8.71 -0.04
CA GLU A 280 -4.15 -9.30 -0.97
C GLU A 280 -5.53 -9.43 -0.37
N GLY A 281 -6.53 -9.38 -1.23
CA GLY A 281 -7.91 -9.63 -0.88
C GLY A 281 -8.72 -8.35 -0.80
N HIS A 282 -9.46 -8.10 -1.86
CA HIS A 282 -10.43 -7.02 -1.91
C HIS A 282 -11.73 -7.53 -1.29
N GLY A 283 -12.23 -6.85 -0.29
CA GLY A 283 -13.55 -7.16 0.26
C GLY A 283 -14.66 -6.84 -0.75
N ASP A 284 -15.88 -7.18 -0.41
CA ASP A 284 -17.06 -6.89 -1.20
C ASP A 284 -17.22 -5.43 -1.55
N GLU A 285 -16.82 -5.03 -2.74
CA GLU A 285 -17.03 -3.68 -3.26
C GLU A 285 -18.35 -3.52 -4.01
N SER A 286 -18.90 -4.60 -4.51
CA SER A 286 -20.10 -4.54 -5.34
C SER A 286 -21.14 -5.53 -4.86
N PRO A 287 -22.39 -5.07 -4.71
CA PRO A 287 -23.53 -5.98 -4.59
C PRO A 287 -23.67 -6.92 -5.79
N ASN A 288 -22.97 -6.63 -6.88
CA ASN A 288 -22.91 -7.43 -8.10
C ASN A 288 -21.65 -8.31 -8.18
N ASP A 289 -20.68 -8.14 -7.31
CA ASP A 289 -19.66 -9.14 -7.02
C ASP A 289 -20.30 -10.23 -6.15
N VAL A 290 -21.26 -10.88 -6.76
CA VAL A 290 -22.20 -11.83 -6.15
C VAL A 290 -21.49 -13.01 -5.52
N ASP A 291 -20.20 -13.12 -5.77
CA ASP A 291 -19.44 -14.31 -5.45
C ASP A 291 -18.26 -14.05 -4.53
N SER A 292 -18.23 -12.90 -3.89
CA SER A 292 -17.33 -12.69 -2.74
C SER A 292 -17.57 -13.72 -1.63
N ALA A 293 -18.75 -14.30 -1.61
CA ALA A 293 -19.09 -15.43 -0.76
C ALA A 293 -18.82 -16.80 -1.39
N ASP A 294 -18.42 -16.87 -2.67
CA ASP A 294 -18.03 -18.12 -3.31
C ASP A 294 -16.55 -18.44 -3.01
N PRO A 295 -16.27 -19.50 -2.25
CA PRO A 295 -14.90 -19.90 -1.98
C PRO A 295 -14.15 -20.32 -3.25
N THR A 296 -14.82 -20.60 -4.34
CA THR A 296 -14.20 -20.93 -5.63
C THR A 296 -13.91 -19.71 -6.48
N ASN A 297 -14.61 -18.62 -6.26
CA ASN A 297 -14.40 -17.33 -6.90
C ASN A 297 -13.58 -16.37 -6.03
N ASN A 298 -12.97 -16.84 -5.08
CA ASN A 298 -12.22 -16.31 -3.98
C ASN A 298 -11.63 -14.89 -4.21
N GLN A 299 -12.50 -13.92 -4.18
CA GLN A 299 -12.10 -12.51 -4.07
C GLN A 299 -11.63 -12.18 -2.66
N GLY A 300 -11.82 -13.11 -1.76
CA GLY A 300 -11.68 -12.91 -0.34
C GLY A 300 -10.55 -13.66 0.35
N ALA A 301 -9.48 -14.05 -0.34
CA ALA A 301 -8.28 -14.51 0.37
C ALA A 301 -7.49 -13.31 0.89
N ALA A 302 -8.02 -12.68 1.92
CA ALA A 302 -7.25 -11.68 2.63
C ALA A 302 -5.98 -12.31 3.18
N ARG A 303 -4.83 -11.89 2.66
CA ARG A 303 -3.53 -12.49 2.94
C ARG A 303 -2.43 -11.45 2.89
N ILE A 304 -1.40 -11.64 3.71
CA ILE A 304 -0.13 -10.95 3.56
C ILE A 304 0.92 -11.97 3.13
N ILE A 305 1.68 -11.65 2.11
CA ILE A 305 2.85 -12.42 1.66
C ILE A 305 4.08 -11.59 1.97
N HIS A 306 5.06 -12.20 2.62
CA HIS A 306 6.33 -11.59 2.95
C HIS A 306 7.45 -12.24 2.13
N LEU A 307 8.15 -11.42 1.35
CA LEU A 307 9.23 -11.81 0.46
C LEU A 307 10.50 -11.03 0.83
N ASP A 308 11.67 -11.56 0.51
CA ASP A 308 12.89 -10.76 0.57
C ASP A 308 12.94 -9.74 -0.58
N LYS A 309 13.94 -8.88 -0.58
CA LYS A 309 14.15 -7.82 -1.59
C LYS A 309 14.27 -8.33 -3.03
N ASP A 310 14.59 -9.61 -3.20
CA ASP A 310 14.76 -10.28 -4.48
C ASP A 310 13.52 -11.09 -4.90
N GLY A 311 12.45 -11.04 -4.09
CA GLY A 311 11.18 -11.71 -4.35
C GLY A 311 11.14 -13.18 -3.90
N LYS A 312 12.09 -13.61 -3.08
CA LYS A 312 12.10 -14.96 -2.51
C LYS A 312 11.18 -15.02 -1.30
N PHE A 313 10.41 -16.09 -1.20
CA PHE A 313 9.44 -16.31 -0.13
C PHE A 313 10.11 -16.42 1.24
N ILE A 314 9.57 -15.68 2.20
CA ILE A 314 9.93 -15.77 3.62
C ILE A 314 8.80 -16.44 4.39
N ASN A 315 7.62 -15.83 4.41
CA ASN A 315 6.42 -16.37 5.04
C ASN A 315 5.15 -15.76 4.47
N GLN A 316 4.01 -16.23 4.92
CA GLN A 316 2.70 -15.64 4.65
C GLN A 316 1.74 -15.93 5.80
N TRP A 317 0.74 -15.06 5.97
CA TRP A 317 -0.36 -15.30 6.89
C TRP A 317 -1.68 -14.82 6.33
N TYR A 318 -2.74 -15.46 6.75
CA TYR A 318 -4.09 -15.21 6.27
C TYR A 318 -4.90 -14.49 7.34
N GLY A 319 -5.71 -13.54 6.89
CA GLY A 319 -6.80 -13.00 7.67
C GLY A 319 -8.06 -13.83 7.47
N ASN A 320 -9.01 -13.70 8.38
CA ASN A 320 -10.21 -14.49 8.30
C ASN A 320 -11.37 -13.95 9.08
N GLY A 321 -12.13 -13.07 8.49
CA GLY A 321 -13.36 -12.60 9.10
C GLY A 321 -13.12 -11.84 10.41
N VAL A 322 -13.86 -12.17 11.47
CA VAL A 322 -13.81 -11.47 12.76
C VAL A 322 -12.98 -12.20 13.80
N GLY A 323 -12.39 -11.45 14.72
CA GLY A 323 -11.59 -11.96 15.82
C GLY A 323 -10.18 -11.36 15.89
N GLN A 324 -9.41 -11.79 16.89
CA GLN A 324 -8.04 -11.30 17.05
C GLN A 324 -7.14 -11.85 15.95
N GLY A 325 -6.33 -10.97 15.33
CA GLY A 325 -5.43 -11.33 14.26
C GLY A 325 -6.13 -11.69 12.94
N HIS A 326 -7.46 -11.57 12.88
CA HIS A 326 -8.21 -11.83 11.67
C HIS A 326 -8.50 -10.51 10.94
N PHE A 327 -8.45 -10.55 9.62
CA PHE A 327 -8.83 -9.45 8.74
C PHE A 327 -9.57 -10.00 7.52
N TYR A 328 -10.50 -9.21 7.05
CA TYR A 328 -11.40 -9.62 5.97
C TYR A 328 -10.93 -9.12 4.61
N SER A 329 -10.33 -7.93 4.59
CA SER A 329 -9.84 -7.28 3.39
C SER A 329 -8.50 -6.63 3.67
N ALA A 330 -7.41 -7.23 3.23
CA ALA A 330 -6.10 -6.61 3.33
C ALA A 330 -5.93 -5.56 2.21
N HIS A 331 -6.61 -4.43 2.36
CA HIS A 331 -6.64 -3.40 1.34
C HIS A 331 -5.36 -2.56 1.27
N THR A 332 -4.72 -2.35 2.39
CA THR A 332 -3.42 -1.67 2.48
C THR A 332 -2.49 -2.39 3.44
N VAL A 333 -1.20 -2.26 3.21
CA VAL A 333 -0.15 -2.71 4.11
C VAL A 333 0.92 -1.63 4.24
N ALA A 334 1.40 -1.42 5.45
CA ALA A 334 2.53 -0.54 5.71
C ALA A 334 3.40 -1.11 6.84
N VAL A 335 4.70 -0.87 6.79
CA VAL A 335 5.60 -1.22 7.89
C VAL A 335 5.92 0.05 8.66
N ASP A 336 5.56 0.06 9.94
CA ASP A 336 5.84 1.20 10.82
C ASP A 336 7.36 1.35 11.00
N PRO A 337 7.92 2.46 10.55
CA PRO A 337 9.36 2.65 10.59
C PRO A 337 9.93 2.81 11.99
N LYS A 338 9.10 3.11 12.99
CA LYS A 338 9.53 3.27 14.39
C LYS A 338 9.42 2.00 15.21
N THR A 339 8.49 1.12 14.83
CA THR A 339 8.21 -0.10 15.62
C THR A 339 8.53 -1.39 14.87
N GLY A 340 8.67 -1.33 13.55
CA GLY A 340 8.83 -2.50 12.69
C GLY A 340 7.56 -3.34 12.53
N LEU A 341 6.42 -2.90 13.10
CA LEU A 341 5.17 -3.61 13.00
C LEU A 341 4.56 -3.47 11.61
N VAL A 342 3.97 -4.54 11.13
CA VAL A 342 3.20 -4.58 9.88
C VAL A 342 1.76 -4.21 10.21
N TRP A 343 1.31 -3.10 9.64
CA TRP A 343 -0.06 -2.63 9.76
C TRP A 343 -0.83 -3.09 8.53
N VAL A 344 -1.91 -3.81 8.73
CA VAL A 344 -2.81 -4.29 7.68
C VAL A 344 -4.12 -3.54 7.80
N GLY A 345 -4.49 -2.80 6.77
CA GLY A 345 -5.78 -2.11 6.71
C GLY A 345 -6.88 -3.08 6.29
N ASP A 346 -7.74 -3.44 7.24
CA ASP A 346 -8.95 -4.22 7.04
C ASP A 346 -10.10 -3.26 6.73
N ARG A 347 -10.18 -2.86 5.44
CA ARG A 347 -10.94 -1.70 4.98
C ARG A 347 -12.41 -1.76 5.38
N GLU A 348 -13.08 -2.85 5.05
CA GLU A 348 -14.52 -3.03 5.27
C GLU A 348 -14.87 -3.16 6.75
N GLU A 349 -13.89 -3.49 7.58
CA GLU A 349 -14.04 -3.57 9.03
C GLU A 349 -13.61 -2.29 9.76
N TYR A 350 -13.15 -1.29 9.02
CA TYR A 350 -12.76 0.02 9.57
C TYR A 350 -11.68 -0.09 10.65
N ARG A 351 -10.66 -0.93 10.43
CA ARG A 351 -9.62 -1.18 11.42
C ARG A 351 -8.26 -1.44 10.78
N PHE A 352 -7.22 -1.25 11.59
CA PHE A 352 -5.91 -1.80 11.32
C PHE A 352 -5.67 -3.01 12.20
N VAL A 353 -5.10 -4.06 11.63
CA VAL A 353 -4.64 -5.24 12.34
C VAL A 353 -3.12 -5.27 12.27
N LEU A 354 -2.46 -5.27 13.43
CA LEU A 354 -1.02 -5.14 13.54
C LEU A 354 -0.38 -6.49 13.81
N PHE A 355 0.73 -6.73 13.10
CA PHE A 355 1.50 -7.96 13.20
C PHE A 355 2.99 -7.66 13.37
N LYS A 356 3.72 -8.61 13.95
CA LYS A 356 5.16 -8.68 13.72
C LYS A 356 5.45 -9.10 12.28
N GLN A 357 6.66 -8.90 11.81
CA GLN A 357 7.05 -9.33 10.44
C GLN A 357 7.04 -10.86 10.28
N THR A 358 7.01 -11.59 11.38
CA THR A 358 6.82 -13.05 11.44
C THR A 358 5.37 -13.49 11.17
N GLY A 359 4.40 -12.55 11.15
CA GLY A 359 2.97 -12.85 11.07
C GLY A 359 2.28 -13.03 12.43
N ASP A 360 3.01 -12.86 13.54
CA ASP A 360 2.41 -12.92 14.88
C ASP A 360 1.53 -11.69 15.11
N PHE A 361 0.28 -11.94 15.49
CA PHE A 361 -0.67 -10.88 15.85
C PHE A 361 -0.18 -10.06 17.05
N VAL A 362 -0.36 -8.76 16.98
CA VAL A 362 0.00 -7.81 18.04
C VAL A 362 -1.23 -7.18 18.65
N ARG A 363 -1.98 -6.43 17.87
CA ARG A 363 -3.21 -5.75 18.30
C ARG A 363 -4.08 -5.29 17.11
N THR A 364 -5.28 -4.87 17.43
CA THR A 364 -6.19 -4.21 16.48
C THR A 364 -6.43 -2.78 16.89
N ILE A 365 -6.47 -1.88 15.91
CA ILE A 365 -6.83 -0.47 16.06
C ILE A 365 -8.13 -0.24 15.32
N GLN A 366 -9.21 0.06 16.04
CA GLN A 366 -10.50 0.36 15.42
C GLN A 366 -10.53 1.82 14.95
N MET A 367 -10.93 2.01 13.70
CA MET A 367 -11.09 3.32 13.08
C MET A 367 -12.57 3.67 12.91
N ARG A 368 -12.83 4.91 12.52
CA ARG A 368 -14.19 5.40 12.16
C ARG A 368 -14.34 5.66 10.67
N ASN A 369 -13.27 5.51 9.92
CA ASN A 369 -13.19 5.72 8.48
C ASN A 369 -12.63 4.49 7.80
N LEU A 370 -12.84 4.38 6.50
CA LEU A 370 -12.28 3.30 5.68
C LEU A 370 -10.76 3.33 5.75
N THR A 371 -10.15 2.18 6.00
CA THR A 371 -8.69 2.05 6.03
C THR A 371 -8.14 1.71 4.65
N CYS A 372 -8.34 2.65 3.70
CA CYS A 372 -8.00 2.40 2.29
C CYS A 372 -6.50 2.42 2.02
N SER A 373 -5.77 3.42 2.48
CA SER A 373 -4.32 3.47 2.28
C SER A 373 -3.62 4.11 3.47
N LEU A 374 -2.76 3.35 4.12
CA LEU A 374 -1.89 3.82 5.18
C LEU A 374 -0.50 4.08 4.62
N ARG A 375 0.07 5.23 4.94
CA ARG A 375 1.47 5.55 4.67
C ARG A 375 2.07 6.24 5.87
N PHE A 376 3.37 6.08 6.05
CA PHE A 376 4.14 6.83 7.04
C PHE A 376 4.83 8.00 6.35
N ASP A 377 4.70 9.18 6.93
CA ASP A 377 5.36 10.38 6.41
C ASP A 377 6.90 10.30 6.59
N PRO A 378 7.69 11.24 6.05
CA PRO A 378 9.15 11.25 6.23
C PRO A 378 9.63 11.31 7.68
N HIS A 379 8.75 11.62 8.64
CA HIS A 379 9.03 11.62 10.08
C HIS A 379 8.59 10.33 10.76
N GLY A 380 8.05 9.38 9.99
CA GLY A 380 7.53 8.11 10.47
C GLY A 380 6.20 8.23 11.22
N GLU A 381 5.39 9.26 10.94
CA GLU A 381 4.05 9.39 11.50
C GLU A 381 3.02 8.81 10.54
N PRO A 382 2.01 8.08 11.06
CA PRO A 382 1.02 7.42 10.22
C PRO A 382 -0.03 8.39 9.67
N TRP A 383 -0.36 8.21 8.41
CA TRP A 383 -1.41 8.92 7.70
C TRP A 383 -2.31 7.95 6.94
N LEU A 384 -3.58 8.22 6.96
CA LEU A 384 -4.62 7.44 6.32
C LEU A 384 -5.29 8.24 5.21
N ALA A 385 -5.25 7.74 3.98
CA ALA A 385 -6.20 8.16 2.96
C ALA A 385 -7.42 7.24 3.08
N ASP A 386 -8.58 7.81 3.38
CA ASP A 386 -9.77 7.06 3.76
C ASP A 386 -10.70 6.71 2.57
N GLY A 387 -10.15 6.77 1.35
CA GLY A 387 -10.82 6.35 0.13
C GLY A 387 -12.11 7.13 -0.13
N MET A 388 -13.22 6.41 -0.21
CA MET A 388 -14.54 6.98 -0.49
C MET A 388 -15.10 7.85 0.64
N ASP A 389 -14.46 7.94 1.79
CA ASP A 389 -14.83 8.92 2.80
C ASP A 389 -14.33 10.32 2.42
N GLY A 390 -13.36 10.39 1.50
CA GLY A 390 -12.96 11.63 0.83
C GLY A 390 -12.10 12.55 1.68
N GLN A 391 -11.31 11.99 2.60
CA GLN A 391 -10.38 12.74 3.44
C GLN A 391 -9.01 12.05 3.54
N VAL A 392 -8.02 12.83 3.93
CA VAL A 392 -6.71 12.37 4.37
C VAL A 392 -6.56 12.74 5.84
N LEU A 393 -6.27 11.74 6.66
CA LEU A 393 -6.22 11.85 8.10
C LEU A 393 -4.79 11.65 8.59
N LYS A 394 -4.29 12.56 9.41
CA LYS A 394 -3.13 12.27 10.26
C LYS A 394 -3.62 11.57 11.51
N ILE A 395 -3.03 10.43 11.83
CA ILE A 395 -3.42 9.64 12.99
C ILE A 395 -2.21 9.41 13.92
N ASP A 396 -2.47 9.01 15.15
CA ASP A 396 -1.43 8.46 16.00
C ASP A 396 -1.41 6.92 15.91
N ARG A 397 -0.49 6.29 16.65
CA ARG A 397 -0.35 4.84 16.65
C ARG A 397 -1.46 4.10 17.39
N ASP A 398 -2.31 4.80 18.10
CA ASP A 398 -3.53 4.25 18.71
C ASP A 398 -4.80 4.48 17.87
N GLY A 399 -4.65 5.13 16.70
CA GLY A 399 -5.75 5.39 15.76
C GLY A 399 -6.53 6.67 16.05
N ASN A 400 -6.06 7.51 16.99
CA ASN A 400 -6.69 8.80 17.20
C ASN A 400 -6.39 9.73 16.04
N VAL A 401 -7.43 10.42 15.54
CA VAL A 401 -7.27 11.39 14.46
C VAL A 401 -6.74 12.70 15.02
N LEU A 402 -5.55 13.09 14.57
CA LEU A 402 -4.84 14.29 14.97
C LEU A 402 -5.14 15.47 14.06
N GLY A 403 -5.63 15.22 12.86
CA GLY A 403 -6.01 16.24 11.89
C GLY A 403 -6.55 15.65 10.61
N ALA A 404 -7.24 16.46 9.84
CA ALA A 404 -7.87 16.07 8.59
C ALA A 404 -7.69 17.11 7.49
N ILE A 405 -7.65 16.62 6.24
CA ILE A 405 -7.61 17.39 5.01
C ILE A 405 -8.69 16.83 4.09
N GLY A 406 -9.43 17.66 3.41
CA GLY A 406 -10.49 17.29 2.47
C GLY A 406 -11.90 17.52 2.99
N GLY A 407 -12.77 17.95 2.09
CA GLY A 407 -14.17 18.30 2.35
C GLY A 407 -15.14 17.15 2.11
N GLY A 408 -14.68 15.89 2.27
CA GLY A 408 -15.49 14.71 2.08
C GLY A 408 -15.55 14.25 0.62
N GLN A 409 -16.38 13.23 0.37
CA GLN A 409 -16.51 12.64 -0.96
C GLN A 409 -17.12 13.60 -1.97
N GLY A 410 -16.48 13.79 -3.12
CA GLY A 410 -16.99 14.64 -4.19
C GLY A 410 -15.95 14.96 -5.25
N LYS A 411 -16.39 15.72 -6.27
CA LYS A 411 -15.57 16.13 -7.42
C LYS A 411 -15.11 17.59 -7.36
N ALA A 412 -15.66 18.36 -6.44
CA ALA A 412 -15.32 19.78 -6.29
C ALA A 412 -13.88 19.94 -5.79
N GLU A 413 -13.38 21.16 -5.89
CA GLU A 413 -12.12 21.53 -5.28
C GLU A 413 -12.17 21.25 -3.78
N GLY A 414 -11.12 20.66 -3.25
CA GLY A 414 -11.06 20.27 -1.84
C GLY A 414 -11.80 18.99 -1.48
N GLN A 415 -12.42 18.31 -2.44
CA GLN A 415 -13.05 17.01 -2.24
C GLN A 415 -12.29 15.90 -2.98
N PHE A 416 -12.39 14.66 -2.51
CA PHE A 416 -11.84 13.48 -3.15
C PHE A 416 -12.97 12.50 -3.48
N MET A 417 -12.92 11.85 -4.65
CA MET A 417 -13.90 10.78 -4.95
C MET A 417 -13.52 9.48 -4.27
N GLU A 418 -12.26 9.07 -4.46
CA GLU A 418 -11.68 7.92 -3.80
C GLU A 418 -10.16 8.08 -3.74
N SER A 419 -9.69 8.73 -2.68
CA SER A 419 -8.28 8.94 -2.44
C SER A 419 -7.66 7.67 -1.85
N ASN A 420 -6.73 7.04 -2.59
CA ASN A 420 -6.12 5.81 -2.11
C ASN A 420 -4.63 5.94 -1.82
N TYR A 421 -3.86 6.58 -2.69
CA TYR A 421 -2.41 6.56 -2.55
C TYR A 421 -1.85 7.95 -2.41
N MET A 422 -0.93 8.10 -1.46
CA MET A 422 -0.27 9.35 -1.15
C MET A 422 1.24 9.18 -1.00
N THR A 423 1.95 10.27 -1.28
CA THR A 423 3.38 10.39 -1.06
C THR A 423 3.73 11.83 -0.71
N TRP A 424 4.94 12.06 -0.22
CA TRP A 424 5.43 13.39 0.18
C TRP A 424 6.65 13.79 -0.64
N ASP A 425 6.72 15.07 -0.97
CA ASP A 425 7.98 15.65 -1.40
C ASP A 425 8.85 16.06 -0.20
N LYS A 426 10.08 16.49 -0.49
CA LYS A 426 11.03 16.97 0.53
C LYS A 426 10.55 18.22 1.29
N SER A 427 9.54 18.88 0.77
CA SER A 427 8.93 20.08 1.35
C SER A 427 7.74 19.76 2.26
N GLY A 428 7.33 18.51 2.35
CA GLY A 428 6.18 18.08 3.13
C GLY A 428 4.84 18.30 2.41
N ASN A 429 4.86 18.64 1.13
CA ASN A 429 3.64 18.63 0.32
C ASN A 429 3.22 17.18 0.09
N ILE A 430 1.90 16.94 0.09
CA ILE A 430 1.32 15.62 -0.14
C ILE A 430 0.82 15.56 -1.58
N TYR A 431 1.12 14.47 -2.25
CA TYR A 431 0.58 14.16 -3.57
C TYR A 431 -0.34 12.97 -3.44
N LEU A 432 -1.58 13.15 -3.86
CA LEU A 432 -2.66 12.20 -3.65
C LEU A 432 -3.27 11.78 -4.99
N GLY A 433 -3.29 10.47 -5.25
CA GLY A 433 -3.97 9.89 -6.40
C GLY A 433 -5.46 9.66 -6.10
N ASP A 434 -6.32 9.95 -7.06
CA ASP A 434 -7.75 9.64 -6.99
C ASP A 434 -8.06 8.45 -7.92
N THR A 435 -8.64 7.40 -7.36
CA THR A 435 -8.88 6.13 -8.06
C THR A 435 -9.96 6.23 -9.14
N ILE A 436 -10.92 7.11 -8.93
CA ILE A 436 -12.10 7.29 -9.81
C ILE A 436 -11.89 8.45 -10.79
N LEU A 437 -11.19 9.50 -10.35
CA LEU A 437 -10.94 10.67 -11.18
C LEU A 437 -9.52 10.61 -11.77
N PRO A 438 -9.33 10.98 -13.04
CA PRO A 438 -8.00 11.11 -13.64
C PRO A 438 -7.28 12.34 -13.06
N ARG A 439 -6.98 12.30 -11.76
CA ARG A 439 -6.49 13.46 -11.02
C ARG A 439 -5.42 13.06 -10.01
N ILE A 440 -4.39 13.88 -9.95
CA ILE A 440 -3.47 13.97 -8.81
C ILE A 440 -3.74 15.29 -8.11
N THR A 441 -3.97 15.23 -6.82
CA THR A 441 -4.10 16.42 -5.99
C THR A 441 -2.79 16.68 -5.25
N GLU A 442 -2.24 17.87 -5.41
CA GLU A 442 -1.14 18.35 -4.58
C GLU A 442 -1.73 19.17 -3.42
N LEU A 443 -1.33 18.79 -2.22
CA LEU A 443 -1.67 19.46 -0.98
C LEU A 443 -0.42 20.18 -0.49
N VAL A 444 -0.39 21.48 -0.66
CA VAL A 444 0.74 22.33 -0.27
C VAL A 444 0.75 22.51 1.25
N ALA A 445 1.85 22.18 1.88
CA ALA A 445 2.00 22.26 3.32
C ALA A 445 1.82 23.68 3.87
N PRO A 446 1.25 23.86 5.06
CA PRO A 446 1.05 25.17 5.67
C PRO A 446 2.38 25.87 5.93
N GLY A 447 2.39 27.21 5.80
CA GLY A 447 3.57 28.04 6.06
C GLY A 447 4.52 28.22 4.87
N LYS A 448 4.08 27.83 3.67
CA LYS A 448 4.80 28.05 2.40
C LYS A 448 4.02 28.92 1.44
#